data_04153991f7a66c785dadaf3b2d23064f
#
_entry.id   04153991f7a66c785dadaf3b2d23064f
#
_cell.length_a   1.000
_cell.length_b   1.000
_cell.length_c   1.000
_cell.angle_alpha   90.00
_cell.angle_beta   90.00
_cell.angle_gamma   90.00
#
_symmetry.space_group_name_H-M   'P 1'
#
loop_
_entity.id
_entity.type
_entity.pdbx_description
1 polymer ?
#
loop_
_entity_poly.entity_id
_entity_poly.type
_entity_poly.pdbx_seq_one_letter_code
_entity_poly.pdbx_strand_id
1 'polypeptide(L)'
;MLFRSTFATLLHAGLEGIEKGYELEPPMEQNLYHLTAEERRERGIVSLPETLGEAIDELAGSDLMRRALGDHIFDAYVRLKRKEWDEYRIQLTEWELDRYLGVL
;
A
#
# COMPACT_ATOMS: atom_id res chain seq x y z
N MET A 1 -7.18 -15.92 5.40
CA MET A 1 -6.00 -15.81 4.53
C MET A 1 -5.13 -14.59 4.86
N LEU A 2 -5.72 -13.46 5.19
CA LEU A 2 -5.01 -12.20 5.47
C LEU A 2 -4.00 -12.27 6.63
N PHE A 3 -4.33 -12.96 7.73
CA PHE A 3 -3.44 -13.00 8.90
C PHE A 3 -2.11 -13.70 8.66
N ARG A 4 -2.12 -14.84 7.97
CA ARG A 4 -0.89 -15.64 7.77
C ARG A 4 0.10 -14.94 6.84
N SER A 5 -0.38 -14.34 5.77
CA SER A 5 0.46 -13.58 4.83
C SER A 5 1.02 -12.31 5.48
N THR A 6 0.24 -11.60 6.30
CA THR A 6 0.71 -10.44 7.05
C THR A 6 1.84 -10.80 8.02
N PHE A 7 1.68 -11.86 8.79
CA PHE A 7 2.74 -12.33 9.70
C PHE A 7 3.99 -12.78 8.96
N ALA A 8 3.85 -13.51 7.85
CA ALA A 8 4.98 -13.90 7.02
C ALA A 8 5.75 -12.67 6.50
N THR A 9 5.03 -11.68 6.00
CA THR A 9 5.63 -10.44 5.48
C THR A 9 6.37 -9.66 6.58
N LEU A 10 5.74 -9.47 7.75
CA LEU A 10 6.34 -8.77 8.87
C LEU A 10 7.59 -9.50 9.39
N LEU A 11 7.56 -10.83 9.45
CA LEU A 11 8.71 -11.63 9.85
C LEU A 11 9.86 -11.47 8.85
N HIS A 12 9.58 -11.58 7.55
CA HIS A 12 10.61 -11.38 6.52
C HIS A 12 11.18 -9.96 6.53
N ALA A 13 10.33 -8.93 6.72
CA ALA A 13 10.79 -7.55 6.83
C ALA A 13 11.72 -7.35 8.05
N GLY A 14 11.34 -7.90 9.20
CA GLY A 14 12.16 -7.83 10.42
C GLY A 14 13.51 -8.54 10.26
N LEU A 15 13.52 -9.73 9.68
CA LEU A 15 14.76 -10.49 9.43
C LEU A 15 15.66 -9.77 8.43
N GLU A 16 15.11 -9.24 7.35
CA GLU A 16 15.88 -8.43 6.38
C GLU A 16 16.49 -7.19 7.03
N GLY A 17 15.73 -6.51 7.90
CA GLY A 17 16.24 -5.35 8.64
C GLY A 17 17.42 -5.69 9.55
N ILE A 18 17.39 -6.86 10.20
CA ILE A 18 18.50 -7.36 11.03
C ILE A 18 19.70 -7.72 10.14
N GLU A 19 19.50 -8.46 9.08
CA GLU A 19 20.55 -8.91 8.16
C GLU A 19 21.28 -7.74 7.49
N LYS A 20 20.53 -6.72 7.06
CA LYS A 20 21.07 -5.53 6.40
C LYS A 20 21.50 -4.43 7.36
N GLY A 21 21.19 -4.56 8.65
CA GLY A 21 21.53 -3.58 9.65
C GLY A 21 20.84 -2.23 9.43
N TYR A 22 19.54 -2.25 9.09
CA TYR A 22 18.79 -1.02 8.90
C TYR A 22 18.72 -0.21 10.20
N GLU A 23 19.08 1.06 10.10
CA GLU A 23 18.94 2.02 11.18
C GLU A 23 17.65 2.81 11.01
N LEU A 24 16.92 3.00 12.11
CA LEU A 24 15.73 3.84 12.11
C LEU A 24 16.13 5.31 12.14
N GLU A 25 15.42 6.11 11.37
CA GLU A 25 15.52 7.56 11.47
C GLU A 25 15.01 8.06 12.83
N PRO A 26 15.46 9.25 13.27
CA PRO A 26 14.96 9.85 14.52
C PRO A 26 13.42 9.94 14.53
N PRO A 27 12.78 9.77 15.70
CA PRO A 27 11.34 9.87 15.80
C PRO A 27 10.83 11.26 15.42
N MET A 28 9.70 11.31 14.71
CA MET A 28 9.04 12.54 14.35
C MET A 28 8.08 12.94 15.48
N GLU A 29 8.44 13.95 16.27
CA GLU A 29 7.64 14.43 17.40
C GLU A 29 6.63 15.54 17.03
N GLN A 30 6.33 15.68 15.74
CA GLN A 30 5.40 16.68 15.23
C GLN A 30 4.10 16.06 14.72
N ASN A 31 3.02 16.82 14.78
CA ASN A 31 1.75 16.39 14.20
C ASN A 31 1.84 16.44 12.67
N LEU A 32 1.91 15.25 12.06
CA LEU A 32 2.05 15.09 10.60
C LEU A 32 0.84 15.62 9.82
N TYR A 33 -0.33 15.72 10.43
CA TYR A 33 -1.53 16.25 9.79
C TYR A 33 -1.46 17.76 9.46
N HIS A 34 -0.59 18.49 10.15
CA HIS A 34 -0.38 19.91 9.89
C HIS A 34 0.69 20.18 8.82
N LEU A 35 1.41 19.15 8.37
CA LEU A 35 2.42 19.30 7.34
C LEU A 35 1.79 19.26 5.95
N THR A 36 2.21 20.21 5.11
CA THR A 36 1.88 20.17 3.69
C THR A 36 2.57 18.98 2.99
N ALA A 37 2.11 18.63 1.78
CA ALA A 37 2.74 17.58 0.99
C ALA A 37 4.21 17.89 0.66
N GLU A 38 4.53 19.17 0.51
CA GLU A 38 5.88 19.65 0.22
C GLU A 38 6.81 19.51 1.43
N GLU A 39 6.37 19.93 2.61
CA GLU A 39 7.11 19.76 3.87
C GLU A 39 7.35 18.29 4.22
N ARG A 40 6.37 17.41 3.94
CA ARG A 40 6.54 15.96 4.13
C ARG A 40 7.62 15.41 3.21
N ARG A 41 7.63 15.82 1.93
CA ARG A 41 8.64 15.39 0.95
C ARG A 41 10.05 15.86 1.33
N GLU A 42 10.19 17.12 1.74
CA GLU A 42 11.49 17.69 2.19
C GLU A 42 12.06 16.95 3.40
N ARG A 43 11.18 16.41 4.25
CA ARG A 43 11.56 15.63 5.44
C ARG A 43 11.70 14.13 5.17
N GLY A 44 11.58 13.70 3.91
CA GLY A 44 11.66 12.29 3.53
C GLY A 44 10.47 11.44 4.00
N ILE A 45 9.35 12.05 4.41
CA ILE A 45 8.17 11.33 4.87
C ILE A 45 7.40 10.83 3.65
N VAL A 46 7.40 9.52 3.46
CA VAL A 46 6.65 8.85 2.39
C VAL A 46 5.24 8.53 2.89
N SER A 47 4.23 8.90 2.12
CA SER A 47 2.84 8.54 2.41
C SER A 47 2.56 7.10 1.98
N LEU A 48 1.66 6.44 2.69
CA LEU A 48 1.14 5.15 2.25
C LEU A 48 0.29 5.31 0.99
N PRO A 49 0.13 4.25 0.18
CA PRO A 49 -0.78 4.27 -0.96
C PRO A 49 -2.19 4.69 -0.55
N GLU A 50 -2.80 5.57 -1.33
CA GLU A 50 -4.15 6.10 -1.05
C GLU A 50 -5.25 5.23 -1.66
N THR A 51 -4.90 4.43 -2.68
CA THR A 51 -5.84 3.56 -3.38
C THR A 51 -5.36 2.10 -3.39
N LEU A 52 -6.29 1.18 -3.60
CA LEU A 52 -5.95 -0.24 -3.81
C LEU A 52 -5.05 -0.42 -5.04
N GLY A 53 -5.24 0.38 -6.11
CA GLY A 53 -4.42 0.33 -7.30
C GLY A 53 -2.95 0.63 -7.00
N GLU A 54 -2.69 1.74 -6.33
CA GLU A 54 -1.34 2.13 -5.88
C GLU A 54 -0.72 1.09 -4.94
N ALA A 55 -1.49 0.59 -3.97
CA ALA A 55 -1.02 -0.45 -3.06
C ALA A 55 -0.63 -1.75 -3.79
N ILE A 56 -1.35 -2.10 -4.86
CA ILE A 56 -1.00 -3.26 -5.70
C ILE A 56 0.29 -3.00 -6.47
N ASP A 57 0.51 -1.80 -6.97
CA ASP A 57 1.72 -1.45 -7.72
C ASP A 57 2.96 -1.49 -6.81
N GLU A 58 2.87 -0.94 -5.61
CA GLU A 58 3.92 -1.04 -4.59
C GLU A 58 4.23 -2.50 -4.22
N LEU A 59 3.19 -3.30 -3.99
CA LEU A 59 3.35 -4.72 -3.69
C LEU A 59 3.99 -5.46 -4.86
N ALA A 60 3.55 -5.21 -6.09
CA ALA A 60 4.06 -5.88 -7.29
C ALA A 60 5.54 -5.56 -7.56
N GLY A 61 6.01 -4.37 -7.16
CA GLY A 61 7.41 -3.96 -7.26
C GLY A 61 8.31 -4.45 -6.11
N SER A 62 7.76 -5.11 -5.08
CA SER A 62 8.49 -5.47 -3.87
C SER A 62 9.11 -6.87 -3.93
N ASP A 63 10.44 -6.94 -4.00
CA ASP A 63 11.19 -8.20 -3.87
C ASP A 63 11.01 -8.85 -2.50
N LEU A 64 10.89 -8.06 -1.45
CA LEU A 64 10.60 -8.55 -0.10
C LEU A 64 9.30 -9.33 -0.07
N MET A 65 8.23 -8.76 -0.63
CA MET A 65 6.92 -9.40 -0.67
C MET A 65 6.93 -10.68 -1.49
N ARG A 66 7.64 -10.69 -2.61
CA ARG A 66 7.81 -11.89 -3.44
C ARG A 66 8.52 -13.01 -2.68
N ARG A 67 9.59 -12.69 -1.97
CA ARG A 67 10.31 -13.69 -1.13
C ARG A 67 9.47 -14.17 0.04
N ALA A 68 8.73 -13.29 0.69
CA ALA A 68 7.90 -13.62 1.85
C ALA A 68 6.73 -14.55 1.50
N LEU A 69 6.11 -14.38 0.35
CA LEU A 69 4.93 -15.12 -0.09
C LEU A 69 5.27 -16.31 -0.99
N GLY A 70 6.42 -16.28 -1.65
CA GLY A 70 6.78 -17.19 -2.74
C GLY A 70 6.06 -16.85 -4.05
N ASP A 71 6.68 -17.17 -5.18
CA ASP A 71 6.23 -16.75 -6.51
C ASP A 71 4.77 -17.09 -6.80
N HIS A 72 4.36 -18.30 -6.47
CA HIS A 72 3.00 -18.77 -6.78
C HIS A 72 1.91 -17.95 -6.08
N ILE A 73 2.07 -17.72 -4.76
CA ILE A 73 1.11 -16.96 -3.97
C ILE A 73 1.17 -15.48 -4.35
N PHE A 74 2.37 -14.94 -4.53
CA PHE A 74 2.59 -13.56 -4.92
C PHE A 74 1.90 -13.24 -6.25
N ASP A 75 2.16 -14.00 -7.30
CA ASP A 75 1.58 -13.77 -8.63
C ASP A 75 0.06 -13.96 -8.64
N ALA A 76 -0.45 -14.96 -7.92
CA ALA A 76 -1.88 -15.16 -7.76
C ALA A 76 -2.56 -14.00 -7.02
N TYR A 77 -1.93 -13.50 -5.96
CA TYR A 77 -2.45 -12.40 -5.16
C TYR A 77 -2.50 -11.09 -5.95
N VAL A 78 -1.41 -10.74 -6.63
CA VAL A 78 -1.34 -9.53 -7.48
C VAL A 78 -2.42 -9.60 -8.56
N ARG A 79 -2.55 -10.72 -9.26
CA ARG A 79 -3.57 -10.89 -10.31
C ARG A 79 -4.99 -10.75 -9.77
N LEU A 80 -5.30 -11.37 -8.63
CA LEU A 80 -6.63 -11.29 -8.01
C LEU A 80 -6.97 -9.87 -7.56
N LYS A 81 -5.98 -9.17 -6.95
CA LYS A 81 -6.19 -7.80 -6.49
C LYS A 81 -6.30 -6.79 -7.63
N ARG A 82 -5.59 -6.98 -8.74
CA ARG A 82 -5.78 -6.15 -9.94
C ARG A 82 -7.18 -6.32 -10.52
N LYS A 83 -7.68 -7.55 -10.59
CA LYS A 83 -9.05 -7.80 -11.02
C LYS A 83 -10.08 -7.12 -10.10
N GLU A 84 -9.92 -7.25 -8.78
CA GLU A 84 -10.77 -6.59 -7.78
C GLU A 84 -10.76 -5.06 -7.94
N TRP A 85 -9.58 -4.47 -8.15
CA TRP A 85 -9.44 -3.03 -8.41
C TRP A 85 -10.14 -2.61 -9.69
N ASP A 86 -9.97 -3.37 -10.80
CA ASP A 86 -10.61 -3.07 -12.08
C ASP A 86 -12.13 -3.17 -12.01
N GLU A 87 -12.67 -4.12 -11.25
CA GLU A 87 -14.10 -4.24 -10.99
C GLU A 87 -14.63 -3.09 -10.11
N TYR A 88 -13.88 -2.71 -9.09
CA TYR A 88 -14.27 -1.65 -8.16
C TYR A 88 -14.27 -0.26 -8.82
N ARG A 89 -13.21 0.10 -9.54
CA ARG A 89 -13.02 1.45 -10.09
C ARG A 89 -14.04 1.86 -11.16
N ILE A 90 -14.79 0.91 -11.69
CA ILE A 90 -15.85 1.16 -12.68
C ILE A 90 -17.24 1.20 -12.05
N GLN A 91 -17.35 0.97 -10.74
CA GLN A 91 -18.65 1.05 -10.04
C GLN A 91 -19.08 2.50 -9.91
N LEU A 92 -20.35 2.75 -10.23
CA LEU A 92 -21.00 4.02 -9.92
C LEU A 92 -21.49 3.96 -8.48
N THR A 93 -21.06 4.92 -7.68
CA THR A 93 -21.50 5.03 -6.29
C THR A 93 -22.83 5.79 -6.20
N GLU A 94 -23.61 5.52 -5.15
CA GLU A 94 -24.84 6.29 -4.87
C GLU A 94 -24.53 7.79 -4.74
N TRP A 95 -23.39 8.13 -4.14
CA TRP A 95 -22.94 9.52 -4.03
C TRP A 95 -22.75 10.20 -5.40
N GLU A 96 -22.16 9.50 -6.38
CA GLU A 96 -21.99 10.00 -7.74
C GLU A 96 -23.34 10.17 -8.45
N LEU A 97 -24.24 9.20 -8.29
CA LEU A 97 -25.58 9.27 -8.85
C LEU A 97 -26.36 10.46 -8.28
N ASP A 98 -26.39 10.64 -6.97
CA ASP A 98 -27.06 11.75 -6.31
C ASP A 98 -26.49 13.11 -6.72
N ARG A 99 -25.17 13.18 -6.88
CA ARG A 99 -24.50 14.44 -7.19
C ARG A 99 -24.62 14.86 -8.65
N TYR A 100 -24.56 13.92 -9.56
CA TYR A 100 -24.40 14.23 -10.99
C TYR A 100 -25.65 13.91 -11.83
N LEU A 101 -26.45 12.94 -11.44
CA LEU A 101 -27.62 12.55 -12.24
C LEU A 101 -28.67 13.66 -12.36
N GLY A 102 -28.80 14.51 -11.35
CA GLY A 102 -29.73 15.64 -11.35
C GLY A 102 -29.24 16.89 -12.10
N VAL A 103 -27.99 16.88 -12.59
CA VAL A 103 -27.35 18.03 -13.27
C VAL A 103 -27.24 17.80 -14.78
N LEU A 104 -27.45 16.57 -15.21
CA LEU A 104 -27.51 16.16 -16.63
C LEU A 104 -28.91 16.33 -17.20
#